data_11ee28a8e8b85de624148795baf51163
#
_entry.id   11ee28a8e8b85de624148795baf51163
#
_cell.length_a   1.000
_cell.length_b   1.000
_cell.length_c   1.000
_cell.angle_alpha   90.00
_cell.angle_beta   90.00
_cell.angle_gamma   90.00
#
_symmetry.space_group_name_H-M   'P 1'
#
loop_
_entity.id
_entity.type
_entity.pdbx_description
1 polymer ?
#
loop_
_entity_poly.entity_id
_entity_poly.type
_entity_poly.pdbx_seq_one_letter_code
_entity_poly.pdbx_strand_id
1 'polypeptide(L)'
;MRNRTVSIVCMLLCFLGISRVAFAQQEDNLLRREYQVAMEEHVQNMIAALSMYSSDIYYENENVLRTRRVKLIRVFFRSEQAKMYDFLKIGVETQDNYLDVMEFLRTIPVVLPRVTFNMSVEEISPYVRLASGEFKLPVKVAITFVDLNTNQERTMPSRVYNVYYWQSENGNFAVSSMDLLREQQQTVVRNEGNASEWIAQGDKYYNAKNYTSALTYYTQAAEAGNARAATMVGWIYKKGLGVTENAVEAVKWYRMAANGGNASGQVNLGDAYYSGEGVTKDYNEAFKWFMQAAQQGNSTGQSWLAIMYRYGLGVTKDETEAVKWYRKAADQGSDFGQYYLAEMYENGYGVEKNMTEARRWYQKAADQGYEKAIEKLKVLSGTS
;
A
#
# COMPACT_ATOMS: atom_id res chain seq x y z
N MET A 1 -16.72 -41.85 29.05
CA MET A 1 -15.72 -42.89 28.75
C MET A 1 -14.26 -42.35 28.70
N ARG A 2 -14.02 -41.10 28.44
CA ARG A 2 -12.65 -40.47 28.39
C ARG A 2 -11.87 -40.53 29.73
N ASN A 3 -12.55 -40.39 30.88
CA ASN A 3 -11.84 -40.33 32.20
C ASN A 3 -11.34 -41.68 32.73
N ARG A 4 -11.87 -42.81 32.24
CA ARG A 4 -11.38 -44.13 32.69
C ARG A 4 -10.16 -44.63 31.91
N THR A 5 -10.05 -44.27 30.64
CA THR A 5 -8.91 -44.63 29.79
C THR A 5 -7.67 -43.87 30.19
N VAL A 6 -7.80 -42.60 30.53
CA VAL A 6 -6.68 -41.74 31.03
C VAL A 6 -6.11 -42.30 32.35
N SER A 7 -6.98 -42.78 33.25
CA SER A 7 -6.53 -43.33 34.55
C SER A 7 -5.75 -44.63 34.43
N ILE A 8 -6.11 -45.50 33.45
CA ILE A 8 -5.39 -46.77 33.23
C ILE A 8 -4.05 -46.55 32.54
N VAL A 9 -4.00 -45.62 31.60
CA VAL A 9 -2.73 -45.25 30.91
C VAL A 9 -1.78 -44.54 31.89
N CYS A 10 -2.27 -43.69 32.78
CA CYS A 10 -1.45 -43.10 33.86
C CYS A 10 -0.86 -44.13 34.81
N MET A 11 -1.61 -45.20 35.17
CA MET A 11 -1.06 -46.28 36.01
C MET A 11 -0.01 -47.15 35.30
N LEU A 12 -0.16 -47.42 34.03
CA LEU A 12 0.82 -48.14 33.23
C LEU A 12 2.13 -47.37 33.03
N LEU A 13 2.05 -46.04 32.93
CA LEU A 13 3.23 -45.18 32.74
C LEU A 13 4.01 -44.93 34.04
N CYS A 14 3.36 -44.94 35.19
CA CYS A 14 4.04 -44.93 36.48
C CYS A 14 4.91 -46.22 36.67
N PHE A 15 4.53 -47.33 36.08
CA PHE A 15 5.31 -48.56 36.06
C PHE A 15 6.56 -48.46 35.15
N LEU A 16 6.57 -47.59 34.17
CA LEU A 16 7.66 -47.40 33.21
C LEU A 16 8.64 -46.25 33.60
N GLY A 17 8.47 -45.65 34.78
CA GLY A 17 9.37 -44.61 35.28
C GLY A 17 9.24 -43.25 34.53
N ILE A 18 8.22 -43.04 33.76
CA ILE A 18 7.96 -41.76 33.06
C ILE A 18 7.32 -40.77 34.02
N SER A 19 7.95 -39.61 34.23
CA SER A 19 7.45 -38.59 35.10
C SER A 19 6.11 -38.02 34.59
N ARG A 20 5.20 -37.62 35.51
CA ARG A 20 3.95 -36.95 35.14
C ARG A 20 4.12 -35.73 34.24
N VAL A 21 5.24 -35.03 34.39
CA VAL A 21 5.61 -33.88 33.58
C VAL A 21 5.93 -34.29 32.13
N ALA A 22 6.69 -35.37 31.94
CA ALA A 22 7.05 -35.89 30.62
C ALA A 22 5.80 -36.41 29.87
N PHE A 23 4.85 -37.04 30.60
CA PHE A 23 3.59 -37.51 30.02
C PHE A 23 2.68 -36.35 29.61
N ALA A 24 2.51 -35.33 30.47
CA ALA A 24 1.74 -34.13 30.15
C ALA A 24 2.35 -33.37 28.95
N GLN A 25 3.67 -33.35 28.85
CA GLN A 25 4.38 -32.72 27.75
C GLN A 25 4.22 -33.50 26.44
N GLN A 26 4.12 -34.84 26.51
CA GLN A 26 3.87 -35.69 25.36
C GLN A 26 2.43 -35.59 24.86
N GLU A 27 1.42 -35.51 25.76
CA GLU A 27 0.02 -35.25 25.42
C GLU A 27 -0.13 -33.85 24.76
N ASP A 28 0.51 -32.83 25.32
CA ASP A 28 0.48 -31.48 24.76
C ASP A 28 1.10 -31.44 23.34
N ASN A 29 2.21 -32.15 23.15
CA ASN A 29 2.85 -32.28 21.83
C ASN A 29 1.97 -33.04 20.82
N LEU A 30 1.27 -34.09 21.25
CA LEU A 30 0.34 -34.85 20.40
C LEU A 30 -0.84 -33.99 19.98
N LEU A 31 -1.44 -33.26 20.92
CA LEU A 31 -2.55 -32.35 20.69
C LEU A 31 -2.15 -31.19 19.76
N ARG A 32 -0.96 -30.65 19.94
CA ARG A 32 -0.38 -29.64 19.04
C ARG A 32 -0.23 -30.17 17.62
N ARG A 33 0.21 -31.41 17.46
CA ARG A 33 0.34 -32.03 16.14
C ARG A 33 -1.01 -32.27 15.47
N GLU A 34 -2.03 -32.71 16.22
CA GLU A 34 -3.38 -32.88 15.70
C GLU A 34 -3.96 -31.53 15.24
N TYR A 35 -3.78 -30.46 15.99
CA TYR A 35 -4.24 -29.13 15.62
C TYR A 35 -3.50 -28.60 14.39
N GLN A 36 -2.20 -28.81 14.31
CA GLN A 36 -1.40 -28.42 13.14
C GLN A 36 -1.94 -29.11 11.89
N VAL A 37 -2.12 -30.43 11.90
CA VAL A 37 -2.63 -31.20 10.76
C VAL A 37 -4.04 -30.74 10.36
N ALA A 38 -4.93 -30.53 11.32
CA ALA A 38 -6.28 -30.08 11.04
C ALA A 38 -6.33 -28.68 10.40
N MET A 39 -5.48 -27.77 10.85
CA MET A 39 -5.39 -26.42 10.27
C MET A 39 -4.71 -26.45 8.87
N GLU A 40 -3.70 -27.28 8.68
CA GLU A 40 -3.06 -27.48 7.37
C GLU A 40 -4.03 -27.99 6.33
N GLU A 41 -4.80 -29.04 6.66
CA GLU A 41 -5.82 -29.58 5.79
C GLU A 41 -6.91 -28.54 5.47
N HIS A 42 -7.36 -27.79 6.48
CA HIS A 42 -8.37 -26.76 6.31
C HIS A 42 -7.89 -25.63 5.36
N VAL A 43 -6.66 -25.12 5.53
CA VAL A 43 -6.13 -24.05 4.67
C VAL A 43 -5.92 -24.53 3.24
N GLN A 44 -5.46 -25.75 3.03
CA GLN A 44 -5.32 -26.33 1.69
C GLN A 44 -6.66 -26.43 0.97
N ASN A 45 -7.69 -26.93 1.67
CA ASN A 45 -9.03 -27.03 1.14
C ASN A 45 -9.66 -25.65 0.83
N MET A 46 -9.41 -24.65 1.69
CA MET A 46 -9.86 -23.27 1.47
C MET A 46 -9.22 -22.67 0.22
N ILE A 47 -7.91 -22.82 0.07
CA ILE A 47 -7.16 -22.28 -1.07
C ILE A 47 -7.60 -22.95 -2.38
N ALA A 48 -7.79 -24.27 -2.37
CA ALA A 48 -8.32 -25.00 -3.52
C ALA A 48 -9.72 -24.51 -3.90
N ALA A 49 -10.60 -24.32 -2.91
CA ALA A 49 -11.96 -23.83 -3.15
C ALA A 49 -12.01 -22.39 -3.69
N LEU A 50 -11.10 -21.51 -3.26
CA LEU A 50 -10.95 -20.16 -3.81
C LEU A 50 -10.47 -20.19 -5.26
N SER A 51 -9.51 -21.04 -5.59
CA SER A 51 -9.02 -21.24 -6.95
C SER A 51 -10.12 -21.75 -7.88
N MET A 52 -10.89 -22.74 -7.46
CA MET A 52 -12.05 -23.24 -8.20
C MET A 52 -13.11 -22.15 -8.41
N TYR A 53 -13.40 -21.35 -7.37
CA TYR A 53 -14.35 -20.26 -7.48
C TYR A 53 -13.90 -19.25 -8.54
N SER A 54 -12.61 -18.92 -8.62
CA SER A 54 -12.08 -18.00 -9.63
C SER A 54 -12.23 -18.55 -11.05
N SER A 55 -12.11 -19.85 -11.24
CA SER A 55 -12.29 -20.50 -12.55
C SER A 55 -13.75 -20.48 -13.01
N ASP A 56 -14.67 -20.74 -12.09
CA ASP A 56 -16.09 -20.88 -12.38
C ASP A 56 -16.82 -19.54 -12.61
N ILE A 57 -16.26 -18.44 -12.11
CA ILE A 57 -16.90 -17.12 -12.07
C ILE A 57 -17.34 -16.58 -13.44
N TYR A 58 -16.68 -17.02 -14.52
CA TYR A 58 -16.95 -16.59 -15.88
C TYR A 58 -17.94 -17.48 -16.64
N TYR A 59 -18.27 -18.65 -16.10
CA TYR A 59 -19.09 -19.63 -16.77
C TYR A 59 -20.45 -19.83 -16.10
N GLU A 60 -20.63 -19.30 -14.90
CA GLU A 60 -21.83 -19.50 -14.10
C GLU A 60 -22.66 -18.21 -13.96
N ASN A 61 -23.96 -18.37 -13.79
CA ASN A 61 -24.85 -17.26 -13.52
C ASN A 61 -24.74 -16.78 -12.06
N GLU A 62 -25.15 -15.52 -11.79
CA GLU A 62 -25.03 -14.89 -10.47
C GLU A 62 -25.75 -15.67 -9.33
N ASN A 63 -26.85 -16.38 -9.61
CA ASN A 63 -27.54 -17.16 -8.58
C ASN A 63 -26.69 -18.36 -8.12
N VAL A 64 -26.02 -19.01 -9.07
CA VAL A 64 -25.10 -20.13 -8.77
C VAL A 64 -23.89 -19.60 -8.01
N LEU A 65 -23.29 -18.49 -8.48
CA LEU A 65 -22.15 -17.85 -7.84
C LEU A 65 -22.48 -17.39 -6.41
N ARG A 66 -23.66 -16.81 -6.19
CA ARG A 66 -24.14 -16.44 -4.86
C ARG A 66 -24.22 -17.65 -3.93
N THR A 67 -24.75 -18.76 -4.42
CA THR A 67 -24.86 -20.00 -3.64
C THR A 67 -23.47 -20.54 -3.28
N ARG A 68 -22.53 -20.51 -4.22
CA ARG A 68 -21.14 -20.94 -4.00
C ARG A 68 -20.41 -20.03 -3.00
N ARG A 69 -20.57 -18.70 -3.09
CA ARG A 69 -20.02 -17.74 -2.12
C ARG A 69 -20.51 -18.06 -0.69
N VAL A 70 -21.82 -18.24 -0.51
CA VAL A 70 -22.38 -18.58 0.79
C VAL A 70 -21.84 -19.91 1.31
N LYS A 71 -21.67 -20.91 0.44
CA LYS A 71 -21.10 -22.22 0.81
C LYS A 71 -19.63 -22.08 1.24
N LEU A 72 -18.83 -21.33 0.48
CA LEU A 72 -17.43 -21.03 0.81
C LEU A 72 -17.31 -20.40 2.20
N ILE A 73 -18.10 -19.35 2.46
CA ILE A 73 -18.08 -18.66 3.74
C ILE A 73 -18.46 -19.59 4.89
N ARG A 74 -19.53 -20.36 4.75
CA ARG A 74 -20.00 -21.29 5.80
C ARG A 74 -19.02 -22.40 6.11
N VAL A 75 -18.27 -22.86 5.10
CA VAL A 75 -17.33 -23.98 5.27
C VAL A 75 -16.00 -23.51 5.86
N PHE A 76 -15.47 -22.39 5.40
CA PHE A 76 -14.10 -22.00 5.71
C PHE A 76 -13.98 -20.81 6.66
N PHE A 77 -14.95 -19.90 6.71
CA PHE A 77 -14.84 -18.66 7.46
C PHE A 77 -15.78 -18.60 8.64
N ARG A 78 -15.38 -17.89 9.69
CA ARG A 78 -16.18 -17.69 10.90
C ARG A 78 -17.45 -16.87 10.63
N SER A 79 -17.37 -15.90 9.73
CA SER A 79 -18.48 -15.02 9.36
C SER A 79 -18.24 -14.39 8.00
N GLU A 80 -19.27 -13.73 7.45
CA GLU A 80 -19.16 -12.95 6.21
C GLU A 80 -18.22 -11.72 6.37
N GLN A 81 -18.02 -11.26 7.61
CA GLN A 81 -17.13 -10.15 7.97
C GLN A 81 -15.70 -10.59 8.28
N ALA A 82 -15.37 -11.88 8.15
CA ALA A 82 -13.99 -12.34 8.28
C ALA A 82 -13.11 -11.58 7.29
N LYS A 83 -12.01 -11.00 7.80
CA LYS A 83 -11.14 -10.15 6.99
C LYS A 83 -10.18 -10.98 6.17
N MET A 84 -10.08 -10.64 4.88
CA MET A 84 -9.13 -11.22 3.95
C MET A 84 -8.24 -10.12 3.38
N TYR A 85 -6.96 -10.42 3.24
CA TYR A 85 -6.07 -9.55 2.50
C TYR A 85 -6.45 -9.56 1.02
N ASP A 86 -6.69 -8.37 0.46
CA ASP A 86 -7.04 -8.23 -0.95
C ASP A 86 -5.78 -8.30 -1.84
N PHE A 87 -5.40 -9.52 -2.19
CA PHE A 87 -4.25 -9.74 -3.07
C PHE A 87 -4.49 -9.26 -4.52
N LEU A 88 -5.72 -8.87 -4.85
CA LEU A 88 -6.04 -8.29 -6.17
C LEU A 88 -5.56 -6.84 -6.28
N LYS A 89 -5.39 -6.14 -5.18
CA LYS A 89 -4.80 -4.79 -5.12
C LYS A 89 -3.27 -4.86 -5.10
N ILE A 90 -2.68 -5.49 -6.09
CA ILE A 90 -1.23 -5.69 -6.17
C ILE A 90 -0.52 -4.33 -6.25
N GLY A 91 0.38 -4.06 -5.29
CA GLY A 91 1.22 -2.86 -5.24
C GLY A 91 0.68 -1.71 -4.38
N VAL A 92 -0.46 -1.88 -3.69
CA VAL A 92 -1.01 -0.91 -2.75
C VAL A 92 -1.14 -1.55 -1.39
N GLU A 93 -0.11 -1.46 -0.57
CA GLU A 93 -0.12 -1.99 0.81
C GLU A 93 -0.56 -0.89 1.79
N THR A 94 -1.87 -0.71 1.94
CA THR A 94 -2.47 0.18 2.95
C THR A 94 -3.30 -0.62 3.94
N GLN A 95 -3.64 -0.02 5.09
CA GLN A 95 -4.59 -0.63 6.04
C GLN A 95 -5.96 -0.90 5.41
N ASP A 96 -6.30 -0.22 4.31
CA ASP A 96 -7.55 -0.34 3.57
C ASP A 96 -7.58 -1.52 2.59
N ASN A 97 -6.54 -2.36 2.54
CA ASN A 97 -6.48 -3.54 1.68
C ASN A 97 -7.19 -4.77 2.25
N TYR A 98 -7.88 -4.60 3.37
CA TYR A 98 -8.66 -5.68 3.96
C TYR A 98 -10.13 -5.50 3.63
N LEU A 99 -10.64 -6.44 2.85
CA LEU A 99 -12.07 -6.58 2.56
C LEU A 99 -12.66 -7.65 3.47
N ASP A 100 -13.96 -7.56 3.78
CA ASP A 100 -14.62 -8.75 4.26
C ASP A 100 -14.67 -9.81 3.15
N VAL A 101 -14.79 -11.08 3.53
CA VAL A 101 -14.70 -12.20 2.58
C VAL A 101 -15.78 -12.10 1.50
N MET A 102 -16.95 -11.57 1.82
CA MET A 102 -18.05 -11.41 0.86
C MET A 102 -17.74 -10.35 -0.19
N GLU A 103 -17.20 -9.21 0.24
CA GLU A 103 -16.77 -8.12 -0.64
C GLU A 103 -15.60 -8.57 -1.52
N PHE A 104 -14.60 -9.24 -0.94
CA PHE A 104 -13.48 -9.82 -1.68
C PHE A 104 -13.95 -10.73 -2.81
N LEU A 105 -14.84 -11.69 -2.52
CA LEU A 105 -15.35 -12.62 -3.54
C LEU A 105 -16.19 -11.93 -4.64
N ARG A 106 -16.82 -10.80 -4.35
CA ARG A 106 -17.55 -9.99 -5.34
C ARG A 106 -16.62 -9.14 -6.22
N THR A 107 -15.47 -8.77 -5.69
CA THR A 107 -14.51 -7.88 -6.38
C THR A 107 -13.73 -8.60 -7.49
N ILE A 108 -13.52 -9.91 -7.36
CA ILE A 108 -12.73 -10.72 -8.30
C ILE A 108 -13.12 -10.48 -9.78
N PRO A 109 -14.40 -10.63 -10.21
CA PRO A 109 -14.76 -10.47 -11.61
C PRO A 109 -14.68 -9.03 -12.12
N VAL A 110 -14.71 -8.05 -11.21
CA VAL A 110 -14.66 -6.62 -11.57
C VAL A 110 -13.20 -6.18 -11.79
N VAL A 111 -12.29 -6.64 -10.94
CA VAL A 111 -10.87 -6.23 -10.96
C VAL A 111 -10.07 -7.04 -11.97
N LEU A 112 -10.42 -8.31 -12.18
CA LEU A 112 -9.75 -9.23 -13.09
C LEU A 112 -10.72 -9.77 -14.16
N PRO A 113 -11.23 -8.93 -15.06
CA PRO A 113 -12.14 -9.41 -16.11
C PRO A 113 -11.40 -10.38 -17.03
N ARG A 114 -11.97 -11.60 -17.17
CA ARG A 114 -11.39 -12.70 -17.97
C ARG A 114 -10.01 -13.18 -17.53
N VAL A 115 -9.66 -13.03 -16.26
CA VAL A 115 -8.46 -13.59 -15.66
C VAL A 115 -8.87 -14.53 -14.54
N THR A 116 -8.44 -15.76 -14.59
CA THR A 116 -8.55 -16.70 -13.46
C THR A 116 -7.26 -16.74 -12.67
N PHE A 117 -7.32 -17.22 -11.45
CA PHE A 117 -6.12 -17.45 -10.67
C PHE A 117 -6.13 -18.86 -10.06
N ASN A 118 -4.95 -19.42 -9.92
CA ASN A 118 -4.71 -20.63 -9.18
C ASN A 118 -3.76 -20.34 -8.02
N MET A 119 -4.09 -20.79 -6.82
CA MET A 119 -3.29 -20.66 -5.62
C MET A 119 -2.73 -22.02 -5.24
N SER A 120 -1.44 -22.09 -4.97
CA SER A 120 -0.79 -23.30 -4.47
C SER A 120 -0.08 -23.04 -3.16
N VAL A 121 -0.23 -23.92 -2.21
CA VAL A 121 0.48 -23.88 -0.94
C VAL A 121 1.87 -24.47 -1.16
N GLU A 122 2.92 -23.69 -0.89
CA GLU A 122 4.30 -24.12 -0.97
C GLU A 122 4.83 -24.61 0.37
N GLU A 123 4.43 -23.93 1.45
CA GLU A 123 4.93 -24.23 2.79
C GLU A 123 3.88 -23.82 3.83
N ILE A 124 3.75 -24.59 4.90
CA ILE A 124 2.96 -24.27 6.08
C ILE A 124 3.88 -24.33 7.29
N SER A 125 4.02 -23.21 7.99
CA SER A 125 4.82 -23.16 9.21
C SER A 125 4.02 -23.61 10.43
N PRO A 126 4.66 -23.98 11.55
CA PRO A 126 3.96 -24.31 12.79
C PRO A 126 3.07 -23.17 13.28
N TYR A 127 1.90 -23.49 13.77
CA TYR A 127 0.98 -22.48 14.31
C TYR A 127 1.46 -21.92 15.66
N VAL A 128 1.00 -20.72 15.97
CA VAL A 128 1.18 -20.07 17.27
C VAL A 128 -0.19 -19.77 17.87
N ARG A 129 -0.39 -20.16 19.14
CA ARG A 129 -1.59 -19.75 19.88
C ARG A 129 -1.40 -18.35 20.45
N LEU A 130 -2.32 -17.45 20.13
CA LEU A 130 -2.29 -16.07 20.57
C LEU A 130 -2.92 -15.91 21.98
N ALA A 131 -2.63 -14.81 22.64
CA ALA A 131 -3.22 -14.45 23.93
C ALA A 131 -4.76 -14.26 23.83
N SER A 132 -5.28 -13.94 22.65
CA SER A 132 -6.72 -13.86 22.35
C SER A 132 -7.41 -15.22 22.35
N GLY A 133 -6.65 -16.32 22.35
CA GLY A 133 -7.15 -17.69 22.19
C GLY A 133 -7.25 -18.17 20.74
N GLU A 134 -7.01 -17.28 19.77
CA GLU A 134 -6.91 -17.63 18.35
C GLU A 134 -5.62 -18.35 18.02
N PHE A 135 -5.59 -19.04 16.90
CA PHE A 135 -4.40 -19.69 16.36
C PHE A 135 -3.96 -18.94 15.11
N LYS A 136 -2.68 -18.66 15.00
CA LYS A 136 -2.05 -18.04 13.85
C LYS A 136 -1.22 -19.08 13.11
N LEU A 137 -1.51 -19.32 11.83
CA LEU A 137 -0.83 -20.27 10.96
C LEU A 137 -0.18 -19.53 9.78
N PRO A 138 1.14 -19.40 9.71
CA PRO A 138 1.82 -18.84 8.55
C PRO A 138 1.79 -19.83 7.37
N VAL A 139 1.35 -19.38 6.20
CA VAL A 139 1.20 -20.19 4.98
C VAL A 139 1.85 -19.47 3.81
N LYS A 140 2.82 -20.13 3.17
CA LYS A 140 3.45 -19.62 1.95
C LYS A 140 2.66 -20.05 0.73
N VAL A 141 2.21 -19.11 -0.06
CA VAL A 141 1.33 -19.33 -1.20
C VAL A 141 1.93 -18.72 -2.46
N ALA A 142 1.95 -19.48 -3.54
CA ALA A 142 2.15 -18.98 -4.89
C ALA A 142 0.80 -18.73 -5.57
N ILE A 143 0.70 -17.65 -6.34
CA ILE A 143 -0.50 -17.32 -7.11
C ILE A 143 -0.13 -17.20 -8.57
N THR A 144 -0.77 -18.01 -9.41
CA THR A 144 -0.64 -17.98 -10.88
C THR A 144 -1.92 -17.42 -11.47
N PHE A 145 -1.81 -16.36 -12.24
CA PHE A 145 -2.90 -15.77 -13.00
C PHE A 145 -2.88 -16.33 -14.44
N VAL A 146 -4.06 -16.63 -14.97
CA VAL A 146 -4.25 -17.10 -16.34
C VAL A 146 -5.21 -16.14 -17.05
N ASP A 147 -4.73 -15.49 -18.10
CA ASP A 147 -5.57 -14.67 -18.98
C ASP A 147 -6.36 -15.58 -19.92
N LEU A 148 -7.69 -15.60 -19.80
CA LEU A 148 -8.58 -16.45 -20.58
C LEU A 148 -8.66 -16.08 -22.07
N ASN A 149 -8.19 -14.89 -22.49
CA ASN A 149 -8.17 -14.51 -23.88
C ASN A 149 -6.89 -14.99 -24.59
N THR A 150 -5.76 -14.94 -23.89
CA THR A 150 -4.43 -15.22 -24.47
C THR A 150 -3.86 -16.56 -24.01
N ASN A 151 -4.45 -17.16 -23.00
CA ASN A 151 -3.95 -18.33 -22.27
C ASN A 151 -2.52 -18.15 -21.75
N GLN A 152 -2.13 -16.90 -21.48
CA GLN A 152 -0.83 -16.60 -20.87
C GLN A 152 -0.93 -16.74 -19.36
N GLU A 153 0.07 -17.40 -18.80
CA GLU A 153 0.22 -17.57 -17.35
C GLU A 153 1.26 -16.60 -16.79
N ARG A 154 0.96 -16.05 -15.62
CA ARG A 154 1.89 -15.22 -14.86
C ARG A 154 1.85 -15.64 -13.40
N THR A 155 2.92 -16.26 -12.94
CA THR A 155 3.09 -16.59 -11.52
C THR A 155 3.69 -15.39 -10.78
N MET A 156 3.05 -14.99 -9.68
CA MET A 156 3.58 -13.98 -8.79
C MET A 156 4.62 -14.60 -7.84
N PRO A 157 5.60 -13.81 -7.35
CA PRO A 157 6.48 -14.27 -6.28
C PRO A 157 5.66 -14.79 -5.10
N SER A 158 6.07 -15.93 -4.57
CA SER A 158 5.40 -16.56 -3.43
C SER A 158 5.42 -15.63 -2.22
N ARG A 159 4.30 -15.57 -1.50
CA ARG A 159 4.14 -14.74 -0.31
C ARG A 159 3.66 -15.57 0.87
N VAL A 160 4.04 -15.14 2.07
CA VAL A 160 3.57 -15.76 3.31
C VAL A 160 2.37 -14.99 3.84
N TYR A 161 1.30 -15.70 4.09
CA TYR A 161 0.08 -15.17 4.70
C TYR A 161 -0.09 -15.75 6.09
N ASN A 162 -0.51 -14.94 7.05
CA ASN A 162 -0.98 -15.41 8.33
C ASN A 162 -2.46 -15.74 8.22
N VAL A 163 -2.82 -16.97 8.44
CA VAL A 163 -4.23 -17.40 8.57
C VAL A 163 -4.56 -17.51 10.04
N TYR A 164 -5.53 -16.75 10.49
CA TYR A 164 -5.97 -16.75 11.88
C TYR A 164 -7.19 -17.65 12.00
N TYR A 165 -7.14 -18.57 12.94
CA TYR A 165 -8.19 -19.53 13.21
C TYR A 165 -8.82 -19.30 14.58
N TRP A 166 -10.13 -19.45 14.60
CA TRP A 166 -10.90 -19.59 15.82
C TRP A 166 -11.35 -21.04 15.97
N GLN A 167 -11.26 -21.58 17.19
CA GLN A 167 -11.75 -22.91 17.48
C GLN A 167 -13.10 -22.82 18.19
N SER A 168 -14.11 -23.51 17.65
CA SER A 168 -15.41 -23.60 18.28
C SER A 168 -15.38 -24.53 19.50
N GLU A 169 -16.39 -24.43 20.36
CA GLU A 169 -16.58 -25.35 21.52
C GLU A 169 -16.59 -26.81 21.12
N ASN A 170 -17.00 -27.13 19.90
CA ASN A 170 -17.03 -28.47 19.34
C ASN A 170 -15.69 -28.93 18.76
N GLY A 171 -14.63 -28.10 18.85
CA GLY A 171 -13.28 -28.40 18.40
C GLY A 171 -13.01 -28.11 16.91
N ASN A 172 -14.00 -27.62 16.15
CA ASN A 172 -13.81 -27.28 14.74
C ASN A 172 -13.10 -25.94 14.58
N PHE A 173 -12.26 -25.84 13.55
CA PHE A 173 -11.57 -24.62 13.19
C PHE A 173 -12.32 -23.85 12.10
N ALA A 174 -12.31 -22.54 12.19
CA ALA A 174 -12.80 -21.65 11.14
C ALA A 174 -11.89 -20.42 11.04
N VAL A 175 -11.66 -19.94 9.82
CA VAL A 175 -10.84 -18.76 9.58
C VAL A 175 -11.53 -17.52 10.13
N SER A 176 -10.85 -16.81 11.03
CA SER A 176 -11.30 -15.51 11.55
C SER A 176 -10.77 -14.36 10.68
N SER A 177 -9.52 -14.47 10.20
CA SER A 177 -8.92 -13.53 9.24
C SER A 177 -7.75 -14.16 8.52
N MET A 178 -7.35 -13.55 7.42
CA MET A 178 -6.14 -13.89 6.68
C MET A 178 -5.43 -12.60 6.29
N ASP A 179 -4.17 -12.45 6.66
CA ASP A 179 -3.37 -11.30 6.31
C ASP A 179 -2.03 -11.72 5.67
N LEU A 180 -1.45 -10.83 4.90
CA LEU A 180 -0.10 -11.01 4.39
C LEU A 180 0.87 -10.98 5.58
N LEU A 181 1.70 -12.02 5.74
CA LEU A 181 2.79 -11.97 6.69
C LEU A 181 3.71 -10.83 6.24
N ARG A 182 3.65 -9.75 6.98
CA ARG A 182 4.68 -8.73 6.89
C ARG A 182 5.96 -9.34 7.49
N GLU A 183 6.74 -10.06 6.68
CA GLU A 183 8.14 -10.36 7.03
C GLU A 183 8.88 -9.09 7.45
N GLN A 184 8.32 -7.95 7.10
CA GLN A 184 8.82 -6.63 7.43
C GLN A 184 8.63 -6.22 8.90
N GLN A 185 7.76 -6.82 9.73
CA GLN A 185 7.69 -6.34 11.13
C GLN A 185 8.84 -6.83 12.01
N GLN A 186 9.46 -7.96 11.72
CA GLN A 186 10.73 -8.34 12.41
C GLN A 186 11.99 -7.88 11.67
N THR A 187 11.94 -7.77 10.34
CA THR A 187 12.99 -7.10 9.55
C THR A 187 12.85 -5.58 9.60
N VAL A 188 11.65 -5.00 9.80
CA VAL A 188 11.46 -3.55 9.93
C VAL A 188 12.18 -3.00 11.18
N VAL A 189 12.15 -3.68 12.31
CA VAL A 189 12.97 -3.25 13.48
C VAL A 189 14.47 -3.44 13.24
N ARG A 190 14.90 -4.43 12.46
CA ARG A 190 16.28 -4.56 12.00
C ARG A 190 16.62 -3.67 10.81
N ASN A 191 15.67 -3.45 9.89
CA ASN A 191 15.87 -2.65 8.71
C ASN A 191 15.63 -1.16 8.93
N GLU A 192 14.86 -0.73 9.95
CA GLU A 192 14.76 0.69 10.29
C GLU A 192 16.11 1.27 10.73
N GLY A 193 16.89 0.51 11.50
CA GLY A 193 18.27 0.88 11.81
C GLY A 193 19.14 0.95 10.55
N ASN A 194 19.04 -0.04 9.67
CA ASN A 194 19.77 -0.10 8.42
C ASN A 194 19.24 0.90 7.37
N ALA A 195 17.93 1.12 7.28
CA ALA A 195 17.34 2.06 6.33
C ALA A 195 17.80 3.50 6.60
N SER A 196 17.90 3.91 7.87
CA SER A 196 18.43 5.22 8.24
C SER A 196 19.91 5.37 7.86
N GLU A 197 20.69 4.32 8.03
CA GLU A 197 22.09 4.27 7.63
C GLU A 197 22.24 4.32 6.10
N TRP A 198 21.44 3.52 5.37
CA TRP A 198 21.45 3.54 3.91
C TRP A 198 21.03 4.89 3.35
N ILE A 199 20.04 5.56 3.93
CA ILE A 199 19.68 6.94 3.54
C ILE A 199 20.86 7.88 3.76
N ALA A 200 21.52 7.81 4.91
CA ALA A 200 22.67 8.67 5.20
C ALA A 200 23.83 8.44 4.21
N GLN A 201 24.10 7.18 3.84
CA GLN A 201 25.07 6.85 2.79
C GLN A 201 24.59 7.34 1.42
N GLY A 202 23.31 7.12 1.08
CA GLY A 202 22.70 7.64 -0.13
C GLY A 202 22.86 9.16 -0.26
N ASP A 203 22.50 9.91 0.79
CA ASP A 203 22.64 11.36 0.87
C ASP A 203 24.12 11.79 0.71
N LYS A 204 25.06 11.10 1.37
CA LYS A 204 26.49 11.34 1.24
C LYS A 204 26.98 11.18 -0.20
N TYR A 205 26.64 10.09 -0.85
CA TYR A 205 27.04 9.82 -2.24
C TYR A 205 26.32 10.76 -3.22
N TYR A 206 25.06 11.10 -2.99
CA TYR A 206 24.31 12.05 -3.80
C TYR A 206 24.97 13.44 -3.77
N ASN A 207 25.33 13.93 -2.58
CA ASN A 207 26.01 15.21 -2.40
C ASN A 207 27.42 15.22 -3.02
N ALA A 208 28.10 14.06 -3.04
CA ALA A 208 29.37 13.86 -3.74
C ALA A 208 29.20 13.66 -5.26
N LYS A 209 27.98 13.76 -5.79
CA LYS A 209 27.61 13.52 -7.20
C LYS A 209 27.93 12.10 -7.70
N ASN A 210 28.17 11.15 -6.79
CA ASN A 210 28.29 9.74 -7.12
C ASN A 210 26.90 9.10 -7.12
N TYR A 211 26.13 9.39 -8.16
CA TYR A 211 24.72 9.02 -8.25
C TYR A 211 24.49 7.53 -8.37
N THR A 212 25.43 6.77 -8.96
CA THR A 212 25.33 5.30 -9.04
C THR A 212 25.37 4.66 -7.65
N SER A 213 26.32 5.10 -6.80
CA SER A 213 26.35 4.61 -5.41
C SER A 213 25.17 5.12 -4.60
N ALA A 214 24.75 6.38 -4.80
CA ALA A 214 23.58 6.93 -4.16
C ALA A 214 22.31 6.11 -4.50
N LEU A 215 22.13 5.76 -5.78
CA LEU A 215 21.02 4.93 -6.25
C LEU A 215 21.00 3.57 -5.54
N THR A 216 22.16 2.91 -5.41
CA THR A 216 22.26 1.62 -4.72
C THR A 216 21.75 1.72 -3.27
N TYR A 217 22.22 2.70 -2.51
CA TYR A 217 21.83 2.86 -1.11
C TYR A 217 20.37 3.31 -0.94
N TYR A 218 19.90 4.24 -1.78
CA TYR A 218 18.49 4.64 -1.74
C TYR A 218 17.55 3.50 -2.15
N THR A 219 17.96 2.65 -3.11
CA THR A 219 17.17 1.48 -3.50
C THR A 219 17.02 0.52 -2.33
N GLN A 220 18.13 0.20 -1.64
CA GLN A 220 18.09 -0.65 -0.44
C GLN A 220 17.15 -0.08 0.64
N ALA A 221 17.25 1.23 0.90
CA ALA A 221 16.37 1.88 1.87
C ALA A 221 14.90 1.90 1.43
N ALA A 222 14.63 2.11 0.14
CA ALA A 222 13.28 2.11 -0.43
C ALA A 222 12.64 0.72 -0.41
N GLU A 223 13.39 -0.32 -0.75
CA GLU A 223 12.95 -1.72 -0.66
C GLU A 223 12.69 -2.14 0.80
N ALA A 224 13.39 -1.53 1.75
CA ALA A 224 13.10 -1.65 3.17
C ALA A 224 11.89 -0.81 3.64
N GLY A 225 11.13 -0.21 2.72
CA GLY A 225 9.88 0.52 3.00
C GLY A 225 10.06 2.02 3.25
N ASN A 226 11.27 2.58 3.07
CA ASN A 226 11.45 4.01 3.27
C ASN A 226 10.95 4.84 2.10
N ALA A 227 9.84 5.53 2.29
CA ALA A 227 9.16 6.32 1.26
C ALA A 227 9.97 7.55 0.78
N ARG A 228 10.82 8.16 1.65
CA ARG A 228 11.72 9.23 1.21
C ARG A 228 12.78 8.70 0.26
N ALA A 229 13.37 7.55 0.57
CA ALA A 229 14.36 6.91 -0.30
C ALA A 229 13.74 6.55 -1.67
N ALA A 230 12.53 6.01 -1.69
CA ALA A 230 11.80 5.75 -2.93
C ALA A 230 11.60 7.02 -3.77
N THR A 231 11.32 8.18 -3.13
CA THR A 231 11.26 9.46 -3.84
C THR A 231 12.60 9.81 -4.49
N MET A 232 13.71 9.58 -3.78
CA MET A 232 15.07 9.87 -4.31
C MET A 232 15.44 8.94 -5.47
N VAL A 233 15.10 7.66 -5.40
CA VAL A 233 15.29 6.73 -6.52
C VAL A 233 14.52 7.18 -7.75
N GLY A 234 13.24 7.53 -7.59
CA GLY A 234 12.42 8.06 -8.68
C GLY A 234 13.01 9.32 -9.30
N TRP A 235 13.52 10.23 -8.48
CA TRP A 235 14.17 11.45 -8.94
C TRP A 235 15.47 11.18 -9.75
N ILE A 236 16.30 10.24 -9.29
CA ILE A 236 17.52 9.81 -10.00
C ILE A 236 17.19 9.26 -11.38
N TYR A 237 16.16 8.41 -11.49
CA TYR A 237 15.70 7.91 -12.78
C TYR A 237 15.07 8.99 -13.67
N LYS A 238 14.26 9.89 -13.09
CA LYS A 238 13.66 11.02 -13.82
C LYS A 238 14.70 11.94 -14.43
N LYS A 239 15.84 12.13 -13.73
CA LYS A 239 16.92 13.04 -14.17
C LYS A 239 18.07 12.35 -14.89
N GLY A 240 18.06 11.03 -15.00
CA GLY A 240 19.16 10.27 -15.60
C GLY A 240 20.50 10.44 -14.87
N LEU A 241 20.46 10.59 -13.52
CA LEU A 241 21.67 10.83 -12.74
C LEU A 241 22.43 9.52 -12.51
N GLY A 242 23.53 9.33 -13.22
CA GLY A 242 24.34 8.11 -13.16
C GLY A 242 23.68 6.85 -13.73
N VAL A 243 22.51 7.01 -14.32
CA VAL A 243 21.74 5.97 -15.05
C VAL A 243 21.06 6.62 -16.25
N THR A 244 20.60 5.81 -17.19
CA THR A 244 19.77 6.31 -18.31
C THR A 244 18.46 6.86 -17.76
N GLU A 245 18.06 8.04 -18.23
CA GLU A 245 16.76 8.63 -17.90
C GLU A 245 15.62 7.67 -18.23
N ASN A 246 14.72 7.45 -17.27
CA ASN A 246 13.60 6.53 -17.42
C ASN A 246 12.39 7.01 -16.60
N ALA A 247 11.50 7.74 -17.26
CA ALA A 247 10.30 8.28 -16.63
C ALA A 247 9.34 7.17 -16.16
N VAL A 248 9.27 6.04 -16.87
CA VAL A 248 8.41 4.90 -16.47
C VAL A 248 8.90 4.29 -15.16
N GLU A 249 10.22 4.11 -15.04
CA GLU A 249 10.81 3.60 -13.80
C GLU A 249 10.66 4.62 -12.65
N ALA A 250 10.87 5.91 -12.94
CA ALA A 250 10.65 6.97 -11.96
C ALA A 250 9.22 6.95 -11.39
N VAL A 251 8.20 6.77 -12.24
CA VAL A 251 6.79 6.67 -11.81
C VAL A 251 6.56 5.48 -10.89
N LYS A 252 7.18 4.33 -11.11
CA LYS A 252 7.06 3.18 -10.20
C LYS A 252 7.54 3.53 -8.79
N TRP A 253 8.70 4.17 -8.69
CA TRP A 253 9.27 4.58 -7.42
C TRP A 253 8.49 5.72 -6.76
N TYR A 254 8.00 6.69 -7.54
CA TYR A 254 7.11 7.73 -7.01
C TYR A 254 5.80 7.16 -6.49
N ARG A 255 5.25 6.14 -7.14
CA ARG A 255 4.06 5.42 -6.66
C ARG A 255 4.34 4.71 -5.34
N MET A 256 5.49 4.04 -5.21
CA MET A 256 5.90 3.45 -3.94
C MET A 256 6.02 4.51 -2.83
N ALA A 257 6.67 5.63 -3.12
CA ALA A 257 6.82 6.75 -2.19
C ALA A 257 5.47 7.37 -1.78
N ALA A 258 4.59 7.60 -2.76
CA ALA A 258 3.27 8.20 -2.54
C ALA A 258 2.37 7.30 -1.70
N ASN A 259 2.36 6.00 -1.97
CA ASN A 259 1.65 5.00 -1.18
C ASN A 259 2.23 4.85 0.24
N GLY A 260 3.53 5.05 0.40
CA GLY A 260 4.20 5.15 1.71
C GLY A 260 3.96 6.48 2.43
N GLY A 261 3.08 7.33 1.91
CA GLY A 261 2.68 8.60 2.54
C GLY A 261 3.67 9.75 2.36
N ASN A 262 4.72 9.61 1.56
CA ASN A 262 5.68 10.69 1.35
C ASN A 262 5.08 11.80 0.47
N ALA A 263 4.91 13.00 1.05
CA ALA A 263 4.28 14.14 0.36
C ALA A 263 5.03 14.56 -0.92
N SER A 264 6.36 14.49 -0.94
CA SER A 264 7.14 14.78 -2.15
C SER A 264 6.96 13.71 -3.23
N GLY A 265 6.86 12.43 -2.82
CA GLY A 265 6.51 11.33 -3.72
C GLY A 265 5.12 11.50 -4.33
N GLN A 266 4.15 11.95 -3.53
CA GLN A 266 2.79 12.27 -4.00
C GLN A 266 2.79 13.43 -5.00
N VAL A 267 3.57 14.50 -4.73
CA VAL A 267 3.73 15.61 -5.69
C VAL A 267 4.33 15.11 -6.99
N ASN A 268 5.41 14.35 -6.94
CA ASN A 268 6.07 13.85 -8.14
C ASN A 268 5.19 12.89 -8.96
N LEU A 269 4.40 12.05 -8.28
CA LEU A 269 3.44 11.18 -8.95
C LEU A 269 2.29 11.98 -9.56
N GLY A 270 1.79 12.99 -8.85
CA GLY A 270 0.79 13.93 -9.36
C GLY A 270 1.29 14.67 -10.61
N ASP A 271 2.54 15.15 -10.59
CA ASP A 271 3.20 15.80 -11.73
C ASP A 271 3.33 14.85 -12.95
N ALA A 272 3.70 13.59 -12.70
CA ALA A 272 3.75 12.59 -13.75
C ALA A 272 2.38 12.36 -14.42
N TYR A 273 1.30 12.25 -13.64
CA TYR A 273 -0.05 12.16 -14.18
C TYR A 273 -0.51 13.45 -14.86
N TYR A 274 -0.13 14.62 -14.34
CA TYR A 274 -0.46 15.91 -14.93
C TYR A 274 0.19 16.10 -16.30
N SER A 275 1.46 15.75 -16.42
CA SER A 275 2.25 15.90 -17.66
C SER A 275 2.03 14.74 -18.64
N GLY A 276 1.77 13.53 -18.14
CA GLY A 276 1.79 12.29 -18.91
C GLY A 276 3.20 11.71 -19.07
N GLU A 277 4.14 12.11 -18.21
CA GLU A 277 5.52 11.65 -18.27
C GLU A 277 5.69 10.31 -17.53
N GLY A 278 6.01 9.26 -18.27
CA GLY A 278 6.16 7.90 -17.75
C GLY A 278 4.86 7.18 -17.39
N VAL A 279 3.72 7.86 -17.55
CA VAL A 279 2.37 7.31 -17.31
C VAL A 279 1.38 8.03 -18.23
N THR A 280 0.26 7.39 -18.53
CA THR A 280 -0.82 8.06 -19.28
C THR A 280 -1.33 9.26 -18.49
N LYS A 281 -1.45 10.41 -19.18
CA LYS A 281 -1.93 11.65 -18.60
C LYS A 281 -3.35 11.49 -18.04
N ASP A 282 -3.52 11.85 -16.76
CA ASP A 282 -4.81 11.79 -16.07
C ASP A 282 -4.90 12.89 -15.01
N TYR A 283 -5.70 13.91 -15.27
CA TYR A 283 -5.89 15.02 -14.35
C TYR A 283 -6.67 14.63 -13.07
N ASN A 284 -7.53 13.60 -13.12
CA ASN A 284 -8.23 13.15 -11.92
C ASN A 284 -7.26 12.47 -10.95
N GLU A 285 -6.36 11.63 -11.47
CA GLU A 285 -5.29 11.04 -10.64
C GLU A 285 -4.32 12.11 -10.14
N ALA A 286 -3.89 13.06 -10.99
CA ALA A 286 -3.04 14.17 -10.56
C ALA A 286 -3.68 14.96 -9.40
N PHE A 287 -4.97 15.30 -9.52
CA PHE A 287 -5.72 16.00 -8.48
C PHE A 287 -5.72 15.23 -7.14
N LYS A 288 -5.98 13.92 -7.16
CA LYS A 288 -5.98 13.09 -5.95
C LYS A 288 -4.63 13.12 -5.24
N TRP A 289 -3.54 12.97 -5.98
CA TRP A 289 -2.20 12.97 -5.40
C TRP A 289 -1.77 14.34 -4.88
N PHE A 290 -2.05 15.41 -5.62
CA PHE A 290 -1.79 16.77 -5.14
C PHE A 290 -2.63 17.11 -3.91
N MET A 291 -3.89 16.66 -3.84
CA MET A 291 -4.76 16.83 -2.67
C MET A 291 -4.16 16.17 -1.44
N GLN A 292 -3.69 14.92 -1.56
CA GLN A 292 -3.06 14.21 -0.43
C GLN A 292 -1.79 14.93 0.06
N ALA A 293 -0.92 15.38 -0.85
CA ALA A 293 0.27 16.14 -0.49
C ALA A 293 -0.08 17.48 0.16
N ALA A 294 -1.07 18.20 -0.37
CA ALA A 294 -1.54 19.47 0.15
C ALA A 294 -2.13 19.35 1.55
N GLN A 295 -2.89 18.30 1.83
CA GLN A 295 -3.45 17.98 3.14
C GLN A 295 -2.37 17.71 4.19
N GLN A 296 -1.25 17.14 3.79
CA GLN A 296 -0.07 16.96 4.65
C GLN A 296 0.72 18.26 4.86
N GLY A 297 0.28 19.38 4.28
CA GLY A 297 0.95 20.68 4.42
C GLY A 297 2.06 20.93 3.41
N ASN A 298 2.28 20.05 2.43
CA ASN A 298 3.32 20.26 1.41
C ASN A 298 2.98 21.47 0.53
N SER A 299 3.81 22.53 0.57
CA SER A 299 3.55 23.79 -0.12
C SER A 299 3.51 23.66 -1.65
N THR A 300 4.32 22.75 -2.22
CA THR A 300 4.29 22.44 -3.65
C THR A 300 2.99 21.75 -4.03
N GLY A 301 2.55 20.75 -3.22
CA GLY A 301 1.25 20.09 -3.39
C GLY A 301 0.08 21.07 -3.29
N GLN A 302 0.13 22.02 -2.34
CA GLN A 302 -0.88 23.09 -2.20
C GLN A 302 -0.92 24.00 -3.43
N SER A 303 0.24 24.35 -3.97
CA SER A 303 0.34 25.18 -5.17
C SER A 303 -0.22 24.47 -6.41
N TRP A 304 0.09 23.19 -6.58
CA TRP A 304 -0.45 22.38 -7.67
C TRP A 304 -1.98 22.20 -7.53
N LEU A 305 -2.44 21.93 -6.32
CA LEU A 305 -3.87 21.81 -6.05
C LEU A 305 -4.62 23.11 -6.38
N ALA A 306 -4.04 24.27 -6.07
CA ALA A 306 -4.57 25.56 -6.44
C ALA A 306 -4.66 25.74 -7.98
N ILE A 307 -3.65 25.30 -8.73
CA ILE A 307 -3.68 25.25 -10.20
C ILE A 307 -4.86 24.40 -10.69
N MET A 308 -5.02 23.21 -10.13
CA MET A 308 -6.10 22.29 -10.53
C MET A 308 -7.47 22.93 -10.36
N TYR A 309 -7.73 23.57 -9.21
CA TYR A 309 -8.98 24.32 -8.97
C TYR A 309 -9.14 25.53 -9.89
N ARG A 310 -8.08 26.32 -10.10
CA ARG A 310 -8.10 27.52 -10.95
C ARG A 310 -8.52 27.19 -12.37
N TYR A 311 -8.01 26.10 -12.93
CA TYR A 311 -8.25 25.75 -14.34
C TYR A 311 -9.29 24.64 -14.53
N GLY A 312 -9.84 24.05 -13.47
CA GLY A 312 -10.81 22.97 -13.56
C GLY A 312 -10.21 21.67 -14.09
N LEU A 313 -8.99 21.34 -13.69
CA LEU A 313 -8.27 20.14 -14.15
C LEU A 313 -8.51 18.97 -13.19
N GLY A 314 -9.27 17.98 -13.62
CA GLY A 314 -9.66 16.85 -12.78
C GLY A 314 -10.60 17.18 -11.62
N VAL A 315 -11.10 18.41 -11.58
CA VAL A 315 -12.04 18.94 -10.57
C VAL A 315 -12.84 20.08 -11.20
N THR A 316 -14.01 20.38 -10.66
CA THR A 316 -14.78 21.58 -11.07
C THR A 316 -13.97 22.85 -10.79
N LYS A 317 -13.90 23.76 -11.76
CA LYS A 317 -13.22 25.05 -11.61
C LYS A 317 -13.76 25.82 -10.41
N ASP A 318 -12.87 26.23 -9.50
CA ASP A 318 -13.20 27.04 -8.33
C ASP A 318 -12.02 27.99 -8.00
N GLU A 319 -12.11 29.22 -8.46
CA GLU A 319 -11.06 30.22 -8.23
C GLU A 319 -10.97 30.66 -6.76
N THR A 320 -12.07 30.57 -6.01
CA THR A 320 -12.09 30.90 -4.58
C THR A 320 -11.32 29.84 -3.79
N GLU A 321 -11.51 28.57 -4.12
CA GLU A 321 -10.76 27.49 -3.51
C GLU A 321 -9.27 27.55 -3.92
N ALA A 322 -8.97 27.89 -5.18
CA ALA A 322 -7.60 28.13 -5.63
C ALA A 322 -6.88 29.19 -4.79
N VAL A 323 -7.54 30.34 -4.51
CA VAL A 323 -6.99 31.39 -3.63
C VAL A 323 -6.63 30.88 -2.26
N LYS A 324 -7.50 30.04 -1.66
CA LYS A 324 -7.24 29.46 -0.33
C LYS A 324 -5.98 28.60 -0.33
N TRP A 325 -5.80 27.77 -1.34
CA TRP A 325 -4.65 26.90 -1.43
C TRP A 325 -3.35 27.65 -1.80
N TYR A 326 -3.42 28.63 -2.73
CA TYR A 326 -2.26 29.51 -2.98
C TYR A 326 -1.86 30.27 -1.72
N ARG A 327 -2.83 30.77 -0.91
CA ARG A 327 -2.53 31.44 0.34
C ARG A 327 -1.80 30.52 1.33
N LYS A 328 -2.27 29.29 1.51
CA LYS A 328 -1.59 28.31 2.37
C LYS A 328 -0.14 28.09 1.94
N ALA A 329 0.11 27.94 0.63
CA ALA A 329 1.46 27.80 0.11
C ALA A 329 2.30 29.08 0.30
N ALA A 330 1.73 30.24 0.02
CA ALA A 330 2.37 31.55 0.14
C ALA A 330 2.75 31.87 1.60
N ASP A 331 1.88 31.56 2.56
CA ASP A 331 2.12 31.75 3.98
C ASP A 331 3.25 30.85 4.52
N GLN A 332 3.49 29.72 3.87
CA GLN A 332 4.65 28.84 4.15
C GLN A 332 5.93 29.30 3.44
N GLY A 333 5.90 30.41 2.70
CA GLY A 333 7.06 30.96 2.02
C GLY A 333 7.27 30.47 0.60
N SER A 334 6.34 29.69 0.00
CA SER A 334 6.48 29.29 -1.40
C SER A 334 6.47 30.52 -2.32
N ASP A 335 7.58 30.77 -3.02
CA ASP A 335 7.73 31.85 -4.01
C ASP A 335 6.72 31.71 -5.14
N PHE A 336 6.52 30.48 -5.62
CA PHE A 336 5.48 30.12 -6.59
C PHE A 336 4.07 30.42 -6.06
N GLY A 337 3.76 29.96 -4.83
CA GLY A 337 2.47 30.25 -4.19
C GLY A 337 2.23 31.76 -4.01
N GLN A 338 3.25 32.50 -3.62
CA GLN A 338 3.22 33.96 -3.47
C GLN A 338 2.96 34.68 -4.79
N TYR A 339 3.63 34.27 -5.85
CA TYR A 339 3.44 34.83 -7.19
C TYR A 339 2.01 34.63 -7.69
N TYR A 340 1.50 33.41 -7.61
CA TYR A 340 0.15 33.14 -8.12
C TYR A 340 -0.95 33.71 -7.23
N LEU A 341 -0.74 33.81 -5.92
CA LEU A 341 -1.65 34.55 -5.04
C LEU A 341 -1.70 36.04 -5.41
N ALA A 342 -0.54 36.63 -5.73
CA ALA A 342 -0.48 38.01 -6.23
C ALA A 342 -1.29 38.19 -7.52
N GLU A 343 -1.16 37.24 -8.45
CA GLU A 343 -1.91 37.25 -9.71
C GLU A 343 -3.43 37.16 -9.48
N MET A 344 -3.87 36.35 -8.51
CA MET A 344 -5.29 36.27 -8.14
C MET A 344 -5.80 37.64 -7.64
N TYR A 345 -5.05 38.32 -6.78
CA TYR A 345 -5.40 39.68 -6.33
C TYR A 345 -5.33 40.73 -7.43
N GLU A 346 -4.35 40.66 -8.32
CA GLU A 346 -4.22 41.60 -9.43
C GLU A 346 -5.41 41.58 -10.35
N ASN A 347 -5.92 40.38 -10.65
CA ASN A 347 -6.96 40.18 -11.64
C ASN A 347 -8.37 40.07 -11.01
N GLY A 348 -8.49 39.86 -9.71
CA GLY A 348 -9.75 39.63 -9.03
C GLY A 348 -10.30 38.21 -9.26
N TYR A 349 -9.43 37.23 -9.45
CA TYR A 349 -9.86 35.83 -9.63
C TYR A 349 -10.15 35.16 -8.27
N GLY A 350 -11.40 34.84 -8.01
CA GLY A 350 -11.84 34.19 -6.78
C GLY A 350 -11.63 35.02 -5.49
N VAL A 351 -11.21 36.28 -5.61
CA VAL A 351 -10.97 37.25 -4.55
C VAL A 351 -11.22 38.66 -5.08
N GLU A 352 -11.58 39.60 -4.22
CA GLU A 352 -11.71 41.01 -4.61
C GLU A 352 -10.34 41.53 -5.12
N LYS A 353 -10.38 42.22 -6.25
CA LYS A 353 -9.18 42.82 -6.87
C LYS A 353 -8.52 43.81 -5.90
N ASN A 354 -7.23 43.59 -5.63
CA ASN A 354 -6.45 44.41 -4.70
C ASN A 354 -4.99 44.52 -5.15
N MET A 355 -4.68 45.64 -5.80
CA MET A 355 -3.34 45.89 -6.31
C MET A 355 -2.28 46.09 -5.21
N THR A 356 -2.68 46.54 -4.01
CA THR A 356 -1.76 46.68 -2.88
C THR A 356 -1.32 45.31 -2.37
N GLU A 357 -2.27 44.40 -2.18
CA GLU A 357 -1.96 43.02 -1.82
C GLU A 357 -1.18 42.29 -2.95
N ALA A 358 -1.57 42.51 -4.21
CA ALA A 358 -0.85 41.95 -5.34
C ALA A 358 0.64 42.33 -5.32
N ARG A 359 0.92 43.64 -5.21
CA ARG A 359 2.30 44.13 -5.12
C ARG A 359 3.07 43.56 -3.93
N ARG A 360 2.43 43.49 -2.78
CA ARG A 360 3.02 42.91 -1.56
C ARG A 360 3.44 41.45 -1.74
N TRP A 361 2.60 40.63 -2.35
CA TRP A 361 2.91 39.23 -2.59
C TRP A 361 3.92 39.05 -3.73
N TYR A 362 3.85 39.83 -4.79
CA TYR A 362 4.90 39.85 -5.83
C TYR A 362 6.26 40.21 -5.25
N GLN A 363 6.31 41.24 -4.33
CA GLN A 363 7.55 41.62 -3.69
C GLN A 363 8.16 40.48 -2.89
N LYS A 364 7.35 39.78 -2.09
CA LYS A 364 7.82 38.60 -1.33
C LYS A 364 8.41 37.50 -2.21
N ALA A 365 7.77 37.22 -3.36
CA ALA A 365 8.28 36.25 -4.32
C ALA A 365 9.60 36.76 -5.00
N ALA A 366 9.65 38.03 -5.33
CA ALA A 366 10.82 38.66 -5.94
C ALA A 366 12.03 38.70 -4.98
N ASP A 367 11.80 38.95 -3.68
CA ASP A 367 12.83 38.93 -2.64
C ASP A 367 13.47 37.55 -2.50
N GLN A 368 12.78 36.48 -2.92
CA GLN A 368 13.31 35.11 -3.00
C GLN A 368 13.96 34.79 -4.35
N GLY A 369 14.00 35.76 -5.28
CA GLY A 369 14.59 35.59 -6.59
C GLY A 369 13.67 35.02 -7.67
N TYR A 370 12.33 34.98 -7.43
CA TYR A 370 11.40 34.48 -8.43
C TYR A 370 11.32 35.43 -9.64
N GLU A 371 11.97 35.06 -10.75
CA GLU A 371 12.17 35.91 -11.92
C GLU A 371 10.87 36.55 -12.45
N LYS A 372 9.80 35.77 -12.58
CA LYS A 372 8.51 36.30 -13.05
C LYS A 372 7.93 37.38 -12.13
N ALA A 373 8.17 37.32 -10.83
CA ALA A 373 7.72 38.33 -9.88
C ALA A 373 8.58 39.60 -10.03
N ILE A 374 9.88 39.47 -10.24
CA ILE A 374 10.81 40.59 -10.50
C ILE A 374 10.41 41.33 -11.77
N GLU A 375 10.16 40.58 -12.85
CA GLU A 375 9.73 41.18 -14.13
C GLU A 375 8.34 41.87 -13.97
N LYS A 376 7.42 41.22 -13.26
CA LYS A 376 6.09 41.78 -13.02
C LYS A 376 6.12 43.08 -12.25
N LEU A 377 6.97 43.17 -11.23
CA LEU A 377 7.15 44.42 -10.45
C LEU A 377 7.75 45.54 -11.29
N LYS A 378 8.69 45.26 -12.20
CA LYS A 378 9.23 46.27 -13.14
C LYS A 378 8.12 46.84 -14.01
N VAL A 379 7.27 45.96 -14.58
CA VAL A 379 6.13 46.42 -15.38
C VAL A 379 5.15 47.27 -14.55
N LEU A 380 4.86 46.85 -13.31
CA LEU A 380 3.94 47.59 -12.43
C LEU A 380 4.52 48.91 -11.91
N SER A 381 5.82 49.07 -11.89
CA SER A 381 6.51 50.33 -11.49
C SER A 381 6.73 51.30 -12.66
N GLY A 382 6.47 50.88 -13.91
CA GLY A 382 6.71 51.69 -15.10
C GLY A 382 8.18 51.83 -15.46
N THR A 383 9.07 51.03 -14.87
CA THR A 383 10.51 50.98 -15.21
C THR A 383 10.73 49.78 -16.14
N SER A 384 10.57 50.01 -17.45
CA SER A 384 10.92 49.05 -18.50
C SER A 384 12.36 49.21 -18.92
#